data_95ccb9f64e7cadfa1a1513b50524ec51
#
_entry.id   95ccb9f64e7cadfa1a1513b50524ec51
#
_cell.length_a   1.000
_cell.length_b   1.000
_cell.length_c   1.000
_cell.angle_alpha   90.00
_cell.angle_beta   90.00
_cell.angle_gamma   90.00
#
_symmetry.space_group_name_H-M   'P 1'
#
loop_
_entity.id
_entity.type
_entity.pdbx_description
1 polymer ?
#
loop_
_entity_poly.entity_id
_entity_poly.type
_entity_poly.pdbx_seq_one_letter_code
_entity_poly.pdbx_strand_id
1 'polypeptide(L)'
;MLATPLTAHAAGESVQVWLTTTSDSGGRNVVKGLEQQAPIAFTAGSGSGQSVTVDENTRYQQFEGAGASFTDTAAWLMNSSGALSAATRDAVMKKLFDPVNGIGIDFLRNPMGASDLARDNYTFDDMPSGQTDPGLAHFSIAHDLADVLPLTKQARQLNPAVKVMGVPWSAPAWMKDNGSMSLGWLQAQYYGAYAQYFAKYLQAYQAAGVPVDYISAQNEPTCCGGYPSMQWNGSGLASFTKNNLLPALHTAGLSTKVLALDWNWDQYDAFAAPTLDDAAIRNDPNFGGMAWHGYGGDVAQQTAVHNRYPTVKAFDTEHSGGTWIANQQKEDMHNLIDYTRNWGQSWVKWSLAVDQNMGPHNGGCGTCTGLVTVHNGDSRSGQVDYTVEYYTMGHLTKFVKPGAYRIASTANTSVPNVAWRNPDGSKALIAYNDTGSAQPVRVNWGNQSFAYTLPAGASATFTWTGTPGNGGGGSTGAITGFGGKCADVAAGSSANGTAVQLYDCNGSAAQQWTASAGTYKALGKCLDLAAGGTANGTKAQLYDCNGTGAQQWQPGSGGTLVNPVSGRCLDATGMSSANGTRLQIWDCAGGANQQWTVPAG
;
A
#
# COMPACT_ATOMS: atom_id res chain seq x y z
N MET A 1 57.40 5.04 3.44
CA MET A 1 56.04 5.11 2.87
C MET A 1 55.10 5.01 4.05
N LEU A 2 54.52 6.11 4.46
CA LEU A 2 53.54 6.17 5.53
C LEU A 2 52.17 5.83 4.91
N ALA A 3 51.56 4.73 5.34
CA ALA A 3 50.23 4.37 4.96
C ALA A 3 49.23 5.34 5.61
N THR A 4 48.51 6.10 4.82
CA THR A 4 47.37 6.88 5.29
C THR A 4 46.28 5.91 5.76
N PRO A 5 45.68 6.10 6.94
CA PRO A 5 44.56 5.27 7.38
C PRO A 5 43.36 5.56 6.49
N LEU A 6 42.82 4.52 5.87
CA LEU A 6 41.50 4.54 5.25
C LEU A 6 40.47 4.88 6.35
N THR A 7 39.91 6.05 6.29
CA THR A 7 38.73 6.42 7.09
C THR A 7 37.58 5.48 6.69
N ALA A 8 37.23 4.59 7.59
CA ALA A 8 35.99 3.81 7.47
C ALA A 8 34.82 4.80 7.44
N HIS A 9 34.18 4.95 6.28
CA HIS A 9 32.88 5.64 6.18
C HIS A 9 31.91 4.81 7.02
N ALA A 10 31.13 5.46 7.88
CA ALA A 10 30.00 4.83 8.53
C ALA A 10 29.13 4.21 7.44
N ALA A 11 28.84 2.92 7.53
CA ALA A 11 27.99 2.23 6.59
C ALA A 11 26.61 2.93 6.59
N GLY A 12 26.19 3.50 5.46
CA GLY A 12 24.86 4.06 5.27
C GLY A 12 23.77 3.00 5.48
N GLU A 13 22.52 3.41 5.63
CA GLU A 13 21.40 2.47 5.74
C GLU A 13 21.38 1.50 4.55
N SER A 14 21.18 0.21 4.85
CA SER A 14 21.14 -0.84 3.84
C SER A 14 19.79 -0.84 3.11
N VAL A 15 19.84 -0.86 1.78
CA VAL A 15 18.67 -1.03 0.90
C VAL A 15 18.69 -2.43 0.32
N GLN A 16 17.64 -3.21 0.59
CA GLN A 16 17.47 -4.51 -0.03
C GLN A 16 16.82 -4.32 -1.41
N VAL A 17 17.22 -5.10 -2.38
CA VAL A 17 16.76 -4.99 -3.78
C VAL A 17 16.22 -6.34 -4.25
N TRP A 18 15.03 -6.31 -4.85
CA TRP A 18 14.35 -7.49 -5.40
C TRP A 18 13.95 -7.22 -6.84
N LEU A 19 14.23 -8.16 -7.75
CA LEU A 19 13.99 -8.01 -9.18
C LEU A 19 13.10 -9.11 -9.75
N THR A 20 12.26 -8.70 -10.71
CA THR A 20 11.63 -9.60 -11.68
C THR A 20 12.00 -9.13 -13.08
N THR A 21 12.46 -10.08 -13.93
CA THR A 21 12.77 -9.84 -15.33
C THR A 21 12.23 -10.98 -16.19
N THR A 22 11.87 -10.65 -17.41
CA THR A 22 11.39 -11.61 -18.42
C THR A 22 12.28 -11.57 -19.67
N SER A 23 12.29 -12.66 -20.45
CA SER A 23 13.14 -12.78 -21.64
C SER A 23 12.39 -12.63 -22.95
N ASP A 24 11.05 -12.60 -22.92
CA ASP A 24 10.19 -12.50 -24.09
C ASP A 24 9.50 -11.15 -24.18
N SER A 25 9.08 -10.75 -25.36
CA SER A 25 8.33 -9.50 -25.58
C SER A 25 6.95 -9.51 -24.93
N GLY A 26 6.39 -10.69 -24.65
CA GLY A 26 5.12 -10.88 -23.95
C GLY A 26 5.22 -10.67 -22.44
N GLY A 27 6.42 -10.55 -21.89
CA GLY A 27 6.63 -10.34 -20.47
C GLY A 27 6.15 -11.51 -19.61
N ARG A 28 6.27 -12.75 -20.10
CA ARG A 28 5.77 -13.96 -19.42
C ARG A 28 6.85 -14.95 -19.05
N ASN A 29 7.93 -15.06 -19.85
CA ASN A 29 9.03 -15.98 -19.59
C ASN A 29 9.95 -15.41 -18.51
N VAL A 30 9.68 -15.73 -17.27
CA VAL A 30 10.40 -15.21 -16.10
C VAL A 30 11.82 -15.74 -16.07
N VAL A 31 12.80 -14.84 -16.00
CA VAL A 31 14.23 -15.14 -15.82
C VAL A 31 14.64 -14.95 -14.35
N LYS A 32 14.29 -13.81 -13.78
CA LYS A 32 14.39 -13.55 -12.35
C LYS A 32 12.98 -13.39 -11.79
N GLY A 33 12.63 -14.16 -10.80
CA GLY A 33 11.31 -14.14 -10.19
C GLY A 33 11.40 -13.64 -8.76
N LEU A 34 11.20 -12.32 -8.52
CA LEU A 34 11.31 -11.68 -7.20
C LEU A 34 12.63 -12.08 -6.52
N GLU A 35 13.72 -12.07 -7.30
CA GLU A 35 15.03 -12.51 -6.88
C GLU A 35 15.74 -11.42 -6.09
N GLN A 36 16.19 -11.75 -4.88
CA GLN A 36 16.98 -10.82 -4.08
C GLN A 36 18.36 -10.60 -4.69
N GLN A 37 18.73 -9.35 -4.85
CA GLN A 37 20.03 -8.91 -5.36
C GLN A 37 20.95 -8.52 -4.19
N ALA A 38 22.22 -8.27 -4.48
CA ALA A 38 23.13 -7.71 -3.49
C ALA A 38 22.56 -6.39 -2.92
N PRO A 39 22.59 -6.21 -1.60
CA PRO A 39 22.12 -4.97 -1.00
C PRO A 39 23.01 -3.80 -1.41
N ILE A 40 22.42 -2.61 -1.47
CA ILE A 40 23.14 -1.35 -1.69
C ILE A 40 22.99 -0.46 -0.45
N ALA A 41 23.80 0.57 -0.34
CA ALA A 41 23.76 1.47 0.78
C ALA A 41 23.37 2.88 0.35
N PHE A 42 22.69 3.61 1.22
CA PHE A 42 22.55 5.04 1.08
C PHE A 42 23.92 5.72 1.22
N THR A 43 24.13 6.75 0.43
CA THR A 43 25.26 7.66 0.50
C THR A 43 24.76 9.07 0.82
N ALA A 44 25.59 9.87 1.52
CA ALA A 44 25.25 11.25 1.82
C ALA A 44 25.05 12.09 0.55
N GLY A 45 24.12 13.02 0.61
CA GLY A 45 23.81 13.97 -0.45
C GLY A 45 22.70 13.50 -1.39
N SER A 46 21.91 14.48 -1.86
CA SER A 46 20.94 14.28 -2.94
C SER A 46 21.68 14.34 -4.28
N GLY A 47 21.38 13.41 -5.18
CA GLY A 47 21.97 13.40 -6.52
C GLY A 47 21.21 14.28 -7.51
N SER A 48 21.93 14.85 -8.46
CA SER A 48 21.36 15.50 -9.64
C SER A 48 21.05 14.47 -10.75
N GLY A 49 20.12 14.80 -11.65
CA GLY A 49 19.72 13.96 -12.78
C GLY A 49 18.32 13.37 -12.60
N GLN A 50 17.99 12.33 -13.37
CA GLN A 50 16.71 11.64 -13.28
C GLN A 50 16.61 10.88 -11.95
N SER A 51 15.83 11.44 -11.01
CA SER A 51 15.74 10.94 -9.65
C SER A 51 14.30 10.76 -9.20
N VAL A 52 14.08 9.79 -8.33
CA VAL A 52 12.85 9.60 -7.57
C VAL A 52 13.11 10.11 -6.14
N THR A 53 12.41 11.14 -5.73
CA THR A 53 12.47 11.61 -4.34
C THR A 53 11.32 11.00 -3.56
N VAL A 54 11.63 10.34 -2.45
CA VAL A 54 10.65 9.76 -1.52
C VAL A 54 10.54 10.66 -0.29
N ASP A 55 9.30 11.10 0.01
CA ASP A 55 8.99 11.86 1.22
C ASP A 55 7.97 11.10 2.08
N GLU A 56 8.41 10.55 3.21
CA GLU A 56 7.57 9.78 4.12
C GLU A 56 6.69 10.63 5.03
N ASN A 57 6.87 11.96 5.05
CA ASN A 57 6.04 12.88 5.82
C ASN A 57 4.73 13.21 5.09
N THR A 58 4.75 13.17 3.75
CA THR A 58 3.55 13.32 2.93
C THR A 58 2.88 11.97 2.75
N ARG A 59 1.74 11.77 3.41
CA ARG A 59 0.99 10.52 3.43
C ARG A 59 -0.34 10.64 2.69
N TYR A 60 -0.73 9.55 2.07
CA TYR A 60 -2.00 9.40 1.35
C TYR A 60 -2.85 8.29 1.99
N GLN A 61 -3.48 7.44 1.18
CA GLN A 61 -4.32 6.35 1.66
C GLN A 61 -3.51 5.25 2.39
N GLN A 62 -4.24 4.48 3.20
CA GLN A 62 -3.71 3.24 3.77
C GLN A 62 -3.97 2.06 2.82
N PHE A 63 -3.04 1.12 2.80
CA PHE A 63 -3.17 -0.14 2.12
C PHE A 63 -4.06 -1.10 2.92
N GLU A 64 -5.05 -1.71 2.25
CA GLU A 64 -5.96 -2.68 2.86
C GLU A 64 -5.53 -4.12 2.56
N GLY A 65 -4.88 -4.36 1.43
CA GLY A 65 -4.38 -5.65 1.03
C GLY A 65 -4.39 -5.87 -0.48
N ALA A 66 -3.68 -6.89 -0.95
CA ALA A 66 -3.69 -7.31 -2.35
C ALA A 66 -3.64 -8.82 -2.49
N GLY A 67 -4.07 -9.32 -3.65
CA GLY A 67 -4.11 -10.74 -3.90
C GLY A 67 -4.91 -11.12 -5.13
N ALA A 68 -5.73 -12.18 -5.02
CA ALA A 68 -6.48 -12.68 -6.16
C ALA A 68 -7.79 -13.38 -5.75
N SER A 69 -8.58 -13.74 -6.76
CA SER A 69 -9.85 -14.43 -6.56
C SER A 69 -9.64 -15.91 -6.34
N PHE A 70 -10.20 -16.44 -5.27
CA PHE A 70 -10.31 -17.87 -5.02
C PHE A 70 -11.62 -18.36 -5.64
N THR A 71 -11.60 -18.61 -6.95
CA THR A 71 -12.75 -19.12 -7.70
C THR A 71 -13.01 -20.61 -7.41
N ASP A 72 -14.19 -21.13 -7.78
CA ASP A 72 -14.46 -22.57 -7.74
C ASP A 72 -13.38 -23.37 -8.49
N THR A 73 -13.02 -22.91 -9.70
CA THR A 73 -11.93 -23.50 -10.50
C THR A 73 -10.61 -23.55 -9.75
N ALA A 74 -10.17 -22.41 -9.20
CA ALA A 74 -8.89 -22.34 -8.50
C ALA A 74 -8.86 -23.26 -7.27
N ALA A 75 -9.93 -23.24 -6.48
CA ALA A 75 -10.04 -24.05 -5.29
C ALA A 75 -10.09 -25.55 -5.62
N TRP A 76 -10.88 -25.94 -6.59
CA TRP A 76 -10.96 -27.34 -7.05
C TRP A 76 -9.63 -27.86 -7.60
N LEU A 77 -8.97 -27.10 -8.47
CA LEU A 77 -7.66 -27.49 -9.02
C LEU A 77 -6.64 -27.73 -7.92
N MET A 78 -6.62 -26.88 -6.91
CA MET A 78 -5.66 -26.97 -5.82
C MET A 78 -6.00 -28.04 -4.78
N ASN A 79 -7.28 -28.41 -4.60
CA ASN A 79 -7.71 -29.28 -3.50
C ASN A 79 -8.21 -30.65 -3.97
N SER A 80 -9.34 -30.73 -4.67
CA SER A 80 -10.05 -32.00 -4.90
C SER A 80 -9.99 -32.52 -6.33
N SER A 81 -9.37 -31.81 -7.28
CA SER A 81 -9.22 -32.27 -8.67
C SER A 81 -8.40 -33.55 -8.83
N GLY A 82 -7.59 -33.88 -7.82
CA GLY A 82 -6.58 -34.94 -7.92
C GLY A 82 -5.29 -34.53 -8.63
N ALA A 83 -5.21 -33.30 -9.13
CA ALA A 83 -4.00 -32.80 -9.79
C ALA A 83 -2.82 -32.67 -8.82
N LEU A 84 -3.06 -32.21 -7.61
CA LEU A 84 -2.01 -31.97 -6.62
C LEU A 84 -2.08 -32.97 -5.46
N SER A 85 -0.93 -33.44 -5.01
CA SER A 85 -0.83 -34.08 -3.70
C SER A 85 -1.10 -33.07 -2.59
N ALA A 86 -1.52 -33.54 -1.40
CA ALA A 86 -1.69 -32.66 -0.24
C ALA A 86 -0.39 -31.89 0.09
N ALA A 87 0.78 -32.52 -0.03
CA ALA A 87 2.06 -31.86 0.22
C ALA A 87 2.37 -30.77 -0.81
N THR A 88 2.08 -31.00 -2.09
CA THR A 88 2.25 -29.99 -3.16
C THR A 88 1.29 -28.83 -2.94
N ARG A 89 0.01 -29.10 -2.68
CA ARG A 89 -0.98 -28.07 -2.35
C ARG A 89 -0.51 -27.20 -1.18
N ASP A 90 -0.07 -27.81 -0.09
CA ASP A 90 0.35 -27.07 1.10
C ASP A 90 1.61 -26.23 0.84
N ALA A 91 2.51 -26.70 -0.04
CA ALA A 91 3.67 -25.93 -0.50
C ALA A 91 3.24 -24.72 -1.35
N VAL A 92 2.28 -24.89 -2.26
CA VAL A 92 1.72 -23.79 -3.06
C VAL A 92 1.01 -22.78 -2.17
N MET A 93 0.18 -23.22 -1.23
CA MET A 93 -0.49 -22.35 -0.27
C MET A 93 0.51 -21.52 0.55
N LYS A 94 1.63 -22.11 1.00
CA LYS A 94 2.70 -21.35 1.67
C LYS A 94 3.34 -20.33 0.74
N LYS A 95 3.61 -20.69 -0.52
CA LYS A 95 4.18 -19.74 -1.49
C LYS A 95 3.27 -18.54 -1.73
N LEU A 96 1.96 -18.74 -1.76
CA LEU A 96 0.98 -17.68 -1.97
C LEU A 96 0.79 -16.82 -0.69
N PHE A 97 0.59 -17.43 0.47
CA PHE A 97 0.05 -16.74 1.65
C PHE A 97 1.05 -16.48 2.78
N ASP A 98 2.11 -17.30 2.94
CA ASP A 98 3.07 -17.07 4.03
C ASP A 98 3.80 -15.74 3.81
N PRO A 99 3.68 -14.76 4.75
CA PRO A 99 4.26 -13.43 4.55
C PRO A 99 5.79 -13.38 4.67
N VAL A 100 6.42 -14.47 5.12
CA VAL A 100 7.88 -14.57 5.27
C VAL A 100 8.47 -15.38 4.13
N ASN A 101 7.96 -16.60 3.92
CA ASN A 101 8.54 -17.57 2.98
C ASN A 101 7.84 -17.60 1.61
N GLY A 102 6.69 -16.93 1.49
CA GLY A 102 5.93 -16.74 0.27
C GLY A 102 5.88 -15.29 -0.18
N ILE A 103 4.87 -14.95 -0.97
CA ILE A 103 4.59 -13.57 -1.38
C ILE A 103 3.62 -12.85 -0.43
N GLY A 104 2.95 -13.57 0.49
CA GLY A 104 2.17 -12.97 1.56
C GLY A 104 0.86 -12.31 1.13
N ILE A 105 0.13 -12.91 0.17
CA ILE A 105 -1.22 -12.45 -0.21
C ILE A 105 -2.05 -12.18 1.05
N ASP A 106 -2.74 -11.06 1.10
CA ASP A 106 -3.52 -10.59 2.24
C ASP A 106 -4.92 -10.06 1.88
N PHE A 107 -5.37 -10.27 0.63
CA PHE A 107 -6.73 -9.99 0.20
C PHE A 107 -7.22 -11.09 -0.76
N LEU A 108 -8.42 -11.64 -0.47
CA LEU A 108 -9.10 -12.62 -1.32
C LEU A 108 -10.45 -12.08 -1.76
N ARG A 109 -10.79 -12.26 -3.03
CA ARG A 109 -12.10 -11.97 -3.59
C ARG A 109 -12.74 -13.27 -4.06
N ASN A 110 -13.67 -13.80 -3.27
CA ASN A 110 -14.29 -15.09 -3.52
C ASN A 110 -15.67 -14.88 -4.14
N PRO A 111 -16.01 -15.56 -5.25
CA PRO A 111 -17.38 -15.58 -5.76
C PRO A 111 -18.35 -16.14 -4.73
N MET A 112 -19.53 -15.54 -4.62
CA MET A 112 -20.69 -16.10 -3.90
C MET A 112 -21.53 -16.95 -4.84
N GLY A 113 -21.19 -18.22 -4.98
CA GLY A 113 -21.68 -19.11 -6.03
C GLY A 113 -20.78 -19.13 -7.25
N ALA A 114 -21.29 -19.59 -8.39
CA ALA A 114 -20.51 -19.71 -9.61
C ALA A 114 -20.18 -18.36 -10.26
N SER A 115 -18.98 -18.31 -10.85
CA SER A 115 -18.54 -17.26 -11.77
C SER A 115 -18.28 -17.85 -13.16
N ASP A 116 -17.61 -17.12 -14.04
CA ASP A 116 -17.06 -17.64 -15.30
C ASP A 116 -15.94 -18.65 -15.08
N LEU A 117 -15.15 -18.53 -14.01
CA LEU A 117 -14.17 -19.53 -13.57
C LEU A 117 -14.79 -20.47 -12.54
N ALA A 118 -15.78 -21.22 -12.95
CA ALA A 118 -16.41 -22.31 -12.20
C ALA A 118 -16.55 -23.55 -13.08
N ARG A 119 -16.74 -24.71 -12.45
CA ARG A 119 -16.97 -25.98 -13.15
C ARG A 119 -18.41 -26.10 -13.66
N ASP A 120 -19.34 -25.56 -12.88
CA ASP A 120 -20.77 -25.62 -13.13
C ASP A 120 -21.47 -24.32 -12.66
N ASN A 121 -22.72 -24.11 -13.09
CA ASN A 121 -23.57 -23.06 -12.55
C ASN A 121 -24.16 -23.50 -11.21
N TYR A 122 -23.98 -22.71 -10.18
CA TYR A 122 -24.61 -22.92 -8.87
C TYR A 122 -24.75 -21.60 -8.11
N THR A 123 -25.74 -21.55 -7.23
CA THR A 123 -25.85 -20.58 -6.15
C THR A 123 -25.99 -21.33 -4.81
N PHE A 124 -26.21 -20.61 -3.73
CA PHE A 124 -26.42 -21.25 -2.43
C PHE A 124 -27.91 -21.56 -2.15
N ASP A 125 -28.80 -21.33 -3.12
CA ASP A 125 -30.26 -21.58 -2.97
C ASP A 125 -30.90 -21.88 -4.34
N ASP A 126 -30.42 -22.90 -5.01
CA ASP A 126 -30.95 -23.32 -6.31
C ASP A 126 -32.19 -24.16 -6.14
N MET A 127 -33.22 -23.79 -6.91
CA MET A 127 -34.53 -24.48 -6.90
C MET A 127 -34.82 -25.14 -8.26
N PRO A 128 -35.55 -26.24 -8.28
CA PRO A 128 -36.06 -26.83 -9.53
C PRO A 128 -36.86 -25.79 -10.32
N SER A 129 -36.85 -25.91 -11.66
CA SER A 129 -37.55 -24.97 -12.54
C SER A 129 -39.00 -24.77 -12.12
N GLY A 130 -39.44 -23.51 -12.01
CA GLY A 130 -40.78 -23.13 -11.60
C GLY A 130 -41.04 -23.18 -10.09
N GLN A 131 -40.09 -23.57 -9.29
CA GLN A 131 -40.18 -23.51 -7.82
C GLN A 131 -39.43 -22.28 -7.30
N THR A 132 -39.83 -21.79 -6.12
CA THR A 132 -39.23 -20.64 -5.44
C THR A 132 -39.05 -20.95 -3.96
N ASP A 133 -38.06 -20.30 -3.32
CA ASP A 133 -37.82 -20.40 -1.86
C ASP A 133 -37.66 -19.03 -1.20
N PRO A 134 -38.71 -18.22 -1.10
CA PRO A 134 -38.61 -16.88 -0.51
C PRO A 134 -38.14 -16.85 0.95
N GLY A 135 -38.26 -17.97 1.66
CA GLY A 135 -37.81 -18.15 3.02
C GLY A 135 -36.36 -18.62 3.13
N LEU A 136 -35.70 -18.93 2.00
CA LEU A 136 -34.36 -19.48 1.91
C LEU A 136 -34.18 -20.73 2.83
N ALA A 137 -35.16 -21.62 2.84
CA ALA A 137 -35.12 -22.85 3.64
C ALA A 137 -34.13 -23.87 3.08
N HIS A 138 -33.83 -23.78 1.78
CA HIS A 138 -32.88 -24.64 1.08
C HIS A 138 -31.48 -24.01 0.97
N PHE A 139 -31.26 -22.80 1.52
CA PHE A 139 -29.97 -22.12 1.49
C PHE A 139 -28.88 -23.01 2.10
N SER A 140 -27.79 -23.24 1.36
CA SER A 140 -26.66 -24.07 1.80
C SER A 140 -25.35 -23.65 1.13
N ILE A 141 -24.28 -23.47 1.91
CA ILE A 141 -22.92 -23.27 1.40
C ILE A 141 -22.18 -24.60 1.18
N ALA A 142 -22.91 -25.72 1.09
CA ALA A 142 -22.31 -27.07 1.00
C ALA A 142 -21.31 -27.23 -0.16
N HIS A 143 -21.54 -26.53 -1.28
CA HIS A 143 -20.63 -26.53 -2.42
C HIS A 143 -19.24 -26.00 -2.01
N ASP A 144 -19.20 -24.87 -1.31
CA ASP A 144 -17.94 -24.23 -0.92
C ASP A 144 -17.20 -24.98 0.20
N LEU A 145 -17.91 -25.81 0.97
CA LEU A 145 -17.30 -26.67 2.01
C LEU A 145 -16.31 -27.68 1.42
N ALA A 146 -16.44 -28.02 0.14
CA ALA A 146 -15.54 -28.98 -0.51
C ALA A 146 -14.14 -28.42 -0.74
N ASP A 147 -14.04 -27.22 -1.27
CA ASP A 147 -12.79 -26.67 -1.78
C ASP A 147 -12.54 -25.22 -1.35
N VAL A 148 -13.43 -24.27 -1.66
CA VAL A 148 -13.23 -22.82 -1.47
C VAL A 148 -12.97 -22.49 0.01
N LEU A 149 -13.86 -22.95 0.88
CA LEU A 149 -13.83 -22.59 2.28
C LEU A 149 -12.64 -23.19 3.05
N PRO A 150 -12.29 -24.50 2.88
CA PRO A 150 -11.09 -25.06 3.50
C PRO A 150 -9.80 -24.35 3.11
N LEU A 151 -9.63 -23.99 1.82
CA LEU A 151 -8.44 -23.30 1.35
C LEU A 151 -8.42 -21.82 1.79
N THR A 152 -9.57 -21.14 1.82
CA THR A 152 -9.67 -19.79 2.40
C THR A 152 -9.30 -19.79 3.89
N LYS A 153 -9.74 -20.80 4.62
CA LYS A 153 -9.36 -21.00 6.03
C LYS A 153 -7.86 -21.26 6.19
N GLN A 154 -7.27 -22.11 5.34
CA GLN A 154 -5.83 -22.36 5.32
C GLN A 154 -5.04 -21.08 4.98
N ALA A 155 -5.51 -20.25 4.04
CA ALA A 155 -4.91 -18.96 3.72
C ALA A 155 -4.83 -18.06 4.96
N ARG A 156 -5.93 -17.93 5.73
CA ARG A 156 -5.95 -17.15 6.98
C ARG A 156 -5.10 -17.75 8.10
N GLN A 157 -4.91 -19.05 8.11
CA GLN A 157 -3.98 -19.70 9.06
C GLN A 157 -2.52 -19.39 8.73
N LEU A 158 -2.18 -19.33 7.45
CA LEU A 158 -0.83 -18.97 6.96
C LEU A 158 -0.55 -17.47 7.09
N ASN A 159 -1.55 -16.65 6.85
CA ASN A 159 -1.49 -15.19 6.96
C ASN A 159 -2.75 -14.65 7.66
N PRO A 160 -2.71 -14.37 8.96
CA PRO A 160 -3.86 -13.84 9.70
C PRO A 160 -4.35 -12.45 9.23
N ALA A 161 -3.55 -11.74 8.42
CA ALA A 161 -3.93 -10.46 7.83
C ALA A 161 -4.87 -10.59 6.62
N VAL A 162 -5.09 -11.80 6.10
CA VAL A 162 -5.97 -12.03 4.94
C VAL A 162 -7.37 -11.56 5.22
N LYS A 163 -7.82 -10.63 4.39
CA LYS A 163 -9.21 -10.17 4.28
C LYS A 163 -9.93 -10.92 3.17
N VAL A 164 -11.22 -11.13 3.37
CA VAL A 164 -12.07 -11.85 2.41
C VAL A 164 -13.19 -10.95 1.95
N MET A 165 -13.36 -10.84 0.64
CA MET A 165 -14.47 -10.19 -0.02
C MET A 165 -15.34 -11.25 -0.70
N GLY A 166 -16.65 -11.22 -0.47
CA GLY A 166 -17.63 -12.08 -1.14
C GLY A 166 -18.40 -11.31 -2.22
N VAL A 167 -18.55 -11.90 -3.42
CA VAL A 167 -19.18 -11.20 -4.56
C VAL A 167 -20.03 -12.16 -5.38
N PRO A 168 -21.35 -11.90 -5.56
CA PRO A 168 -22.19 -12.71 -6.45
C PRO A 168 -22.08 -12.25 -7.91
N TRP A 169 -22.05 -13.21 -8.82
CA TRP A 169 -22.25 -12.99 -10.25
C TRP A 169 -23.73 -12.98 -10.62
N SER A 170 -24.54 -13.78 -9.93
CA SER A 170 -25.99 -13.85 -10.11
C SER A 170 -26.70 -14.15 -8.80
N ALA A 171 -27.91 -13.66 -8.64
CA ALA A 171 -28.86 -14.21 -7.69
C ALA A 171 -29.34 -15.60 -8.16
N PRO A 172 -29.92 -16.42 -7.26
CA PRO A 172 -30.61 -17.65 -7.64
C PRO A 172 -31.60 -17.42 -8.80
N ALA A 173 -31.60 -18.34 -9.76
CA ALA A 173 -32.41 -18.21 -11.01
C ALA A 173 -33.88 -17.91 -10.74
N TRP A 174 -34.45 -18.50 -9.70
CA TRP A 174 -35.85 -18.31 -9.32
C TRP A 174 -36.20 -16.90 -8.83
N MET A 175 -35.21 -16.11 -8.42
CA MET A 175 -35.40 -14.70 -8.04
C MET A 175 -35.44 -13.75 -9.25
N LYS A 176 -35.07 -14.24 -10.43
CA LYS A 176 -34.88 -13.42 -11.63
C LYS A 176 -36.05 -13.54 -12.59
N ASP A 177 -36.31 -12.50 -13.37
CA ASP A 177 -37.42 -12.41 -14.31
C ASP A 177 -37.35 -13.41 -15.46
N ASN A 178 -36.13 -13.82 -15.84
CA ASN A 178 -35.89 -14.78 -16.90
C ASN A 178 -35.70 -16.23 -16.41
N GLY A 179 -35.75 -16.48 -15.11
CA GLY A 179 -35.54 -17.82 -14.53
C GLY A 179 -34.16 -18.44 -14.81
N SER A 180 -33.13 -17.62 -15.09
CA SER A 180 -31.80 -18.05 -15.48
C SER A 180 -30.74 -17.38 -14.64
N MET A 181 -29.59 -18.04 -14.41
CA MET A 181 -28.43 -17.42 -13.79
C MET A 181 -27.67 -16.48 -14.72
N SER A 182 -27.90 -16.55 -16.05
CA SER A 182 -27.30 -15.63 -17.02
C SER A 182 -28.24 -14.49 -17.35
N LEU A 183 -27.75 -13.25 -17.26
CA LEU A 183 -28.50 -12.02 -17.47
C LEU A 183 -29.79 -11.95 -16.63
N GLY A 184 -30.84 -11.27 -17.12
CA GLY A 184 -32.10 -11.07 -16.41
C GLY A 184 -32.00 -10.13 -15.21
N TRP A 185 -33.13 -9.66 -14.73
CA TRP A 185 -33.27 -8.68 -13.65
C TRP A 185 -33.75 -9.36 -12.37
N LEU A 186 -33.17 -8.97 -11.24
CA LEU A 186 -33.71 -9.36 -9.94
C LEU A 186 -35.10 -8.75 -9.78
N GLN A 187 -36.12 -9.60 -9.53
CA GLN A 187 -37.48 -9.14 -9.33
C GLN A 187 -37.64 -8.42 -7.99
N ALA A 188 -38.29 -7.26 -8.00
CA ALA A 188 -38.40 -6.39 -6.81
C ALA A 188 -39.06 -7.11 -5.61
N GLN A 189 -39.97 -8.05 -5.85
CA GLN A 189 -40.60 -8.87 -4.79
C GLN A 189 -39.61 -9.72 -4.03
N TYR A 190 -38.44 -10.02 -4.59
CA TYR A 190 -37.40 -10.83 -3.96
C TYR A 190 -36.21 -10.00 -3.39
N TYR A 191 -36.26 -8.67 -3.42
CA TYR A 191 -35.21 -7.84 -2.84
C TYR A 191 -34.94 -8.17 -1.37
N GLY A 192 -36.02 -8.38 -0.59
CA GLY A 192 -35.85 -8.79 0.82
C GLY A 192 -35.22 -10.17 0.98
N ALA A 193 -35.63 -11.15 0.16
CA ALA A 193 -35.06 -12.49 0.17
C ALA A 193 -33.58 -12.47 -0.26
N TYR A 194 -33.25 -11.69 -1.28
CA TYR A 194 -31.86 -11.55 -1.74
C TYR A 194 -30.96 -10.87 -0.70
N ALA A 195 -31.46 -9.88 0.02
CA ALA A 195 -30.71 -9.28 1.13
C ALA A 195 -30.48 -10.30 2.28
N GLN A 196 -31.49 -11.14 2.59
CA GLN A 196 -31.32 -12.23 3.56
C GLN A 196 -30.37 -13.34 3.07
N TYR A 197 -30.27 -13.56 1.75
CA TYR A 197 -29.29 -14.47 1.17
C TYR A 197 -27.85 -14.04 1.50
N PHE A 198 -27.52 -12.74 1.41
CA PHE A 198 -26.24 -12.20 1.87
C PHE A 198 -26.03 -12.43 3.37
N ALA A 199 -27.04 -12.12 4.18
CA ALA A 199 -26.91 -12.29 5.62
C ALA A 199 -26.66 -13.77 6.01
N LYS A 200 -27.37 -14.71 5.38
CA LYS A 200 -27.15 -16.16 5.59
C LYS A 200 -25.75 -16.61 5.14
N TYR A 201 -25.28 -16.13 3.98
CA TYR A 201 -23.91 -16.40 3.50
C TYR A 201 -22.87 -15.95 4.53
N LEU A 202 -22.94 -14.72 4.98
CA LEU A 202 -22.01 -14.15 5.95
C LEU A 202 -22.03 -14.92 7.28
N GLN A 203 -23.21 -15.27 7.79
CA GLN A 203 -23.37 -16.05 9.01
C GLN A 203 -22.83 -17.47 8.86
N ALA A 204 -23.06 -18.12 7.71
CA ALA A 204 -22.57 -19.47 7.45
C ALA A 204 -21.04 -19.50 7.34
N TYR A 205 -20.45 -18.54 6.63
CA TYR A 205 -18.99 -18.40 6.53
C TYR A 205 -18.35 -18.08 7.89
N GLN A 206 -18.95 -17.19 8.66
CA GLN A 206 -18.49 -16.88 10.02
C GLN A 206 -18.56 -18.11 10.93
N ALA A 207 -19.66 -18.87 10.89
CA ALA A 207 -19.81 -20.11 11.66
C ALA A 207 -18.79 -21.18 11.26
N ALA A 208 -18.38 -21.20 9.98
CA ALA A 208 -17.32 -22.07 9.48
C ALA A 208 -15.90 -21.57 9.81
N GLY A 209 -15.76 -20.43 10.49
CA GLY A 209 -14.48 -19.85 10.93
C GLY A 209 -13.77 -18.98 9.88
N VAL A 210 -14.49 -18.50 8.88
CA VAL A 210 -14.02 -17.58 7.84
C VAL A 210 -14.94 -16.37 7.79
N PRO A 211 -14.82 -15.39 8.71
CA PRO A 211 -15.57 -14.15 8.61
C PRO A 211 -15.21 -13.42 7.32
N VAL A 212 -16.22 -12.84 6.66
CA VAL A 212 -16.09 -12.09 5.41
C VAL A 212 -16.05 -10.59 5.75
N ASP A 213 -14.99 -9.92 5.30
CA ASP A 213 -14.72 -8.52 5.66
C ASP A 213 -15.49 -7.55 4.77
N TYR A 214 -15.64 -7.89 3.48
CA TYR A 214 -16.26 -7.05 2.46
C TYR A 214 -17.23 -7.87 1.60
N ILE A 215 -18.25 -7.20 1.05
CA ILE A 215 -19.10 -7.71 -0.04
C ILE A 215 -19.34 -6.60 -1.06
N SER A 216 -19.65 -6.97 -2.31
CA SER A 216 -20.37 -6.10 -3.22
C SER A 216 -21.73 -6.72 -3.54
N ALA A 217 -22.70 -5.89 -3.95
CA ALA A 217 -24.05 -6.37 -4.25
C ALA A 217 -24.12 -7.17 -5.56
N GLN A 218 -23.20 -6.91 -6.49
CA GLN A 218 -23.14 -7.53 -7.81
C GLN A 218 -21.78 -7.33 -8.48
N ASN A 219 -21.20 -8.40 -9.04
CA ASN A 219 -20.10 -8.29 -9.99
C ASN A 219 -20.61 -7.71 -11.30
N GLU A 220 -19.95 -6.67 -11.79
CA GLU A 220 -20.15 -6.07 -13.11
C GLU A 220 -21.63 -5.98 -13.52
N PRO A 221 -22.41 -5.11 -12.85
CA PRO A 221 -23.85 -5.00 -13.11
C PRO A 221 -24.14 -4.77 -14.60
N THR A 222 -24.98 -5.64 -15.18
CA THR A 222 -25.38 -5.56 -16.60
C THR A 222 -24.34 -6.07 -17.60
N CYS A 223 -23.13 -6.49 -17.17
CA CYS A 223 -22.18 -7.14 -18.08
C CYS A 223 -22.63 -8.56 -18.45
N CYS A 224 -22.34 -8.90 -19.67
CA CYS A 224 -22.01 -10.24 -20.19
C CYS A 224 -23.05 -11.35 -19.98
N GLY A 225 -23.33 -12.09 -21.06
CA GLY A 225 -24.13 -13.32 -21.04
C GLY A 225 -23.27 -14.56 -21.27
N GLY A 226 -23.89 -15.73 -21.07
CA GLY A 226 -23.21 -17.01 -21.30
C GLY A 226 -22.59 -17.63 -20.06
N TYR A 227 -22.54 -16.92 -18.95
CA TYR A 227 -22.15 -17.38 -17.62
C TYR A 227 -22.98 -16.65 -16.55
N PRO A 228 -22.89 -16.98 -15.25
CA PRO A 228 -23.64 -16.30 -14.22
C PRO A 228 -23.44 -14.80 -14.28
N SER A 229 -24.54 -14.06 -14.38
CA SER A 229 -24.57 -12.59 -14.48
C SER A 229 -25.97 -12.07 -14.15
N MET A 230 -26.09 -10.79 -13.82
CA MET A 230 -27.39 -10.20 -13.52
C MET A 230 -27.42 -8.73 -13.92
N GLN A 231 -28.57 -8.29 -14.42
CA GLN A 231 -28.78 -6.92 -14.85
C GLN A 231 -29.26 -6.05 -13.71
N TRP A 232 -28.69 -4.86 -13.61
CA TRP A 232 -29.09 -3.79 -12.73
C TRP A 232 -29.06 -2.44 -13.47
N ASN A 233 -29.78 -1.47 -12.95
CA ASN A 233 -29.48 -0.06 -13.18
C ASN A 233 -28.98 0.57 -11.88
N GLY A 234 -28.25 1.67 -11.97
CA GLY A 234 -27.59 2.26 -10.81
C GLY A 234 -28.57 2.70 -9.71
N SER A 235 -29.75 3.24 -10.08
CA SER A 235 -30.77 3.64 -9.09
C SER A 235 -31.41 2.44 -8.39
N GLY A 236 -31.60 1.33 -9.10
CA GLY A 236 -32.10 0.08 -8.54
C GLY A 236 -31.08 -0.53 -7.57
N LEU A 237 -29.81 -0.52 -7.94
CA LEU A 237 -28.71 -1.01 -7.09
C LEU A 237 -28.55 -0.15 -5.82
N ALA A 238 -28.63 1.18 -5.94
CA ALA A 238 -28.62 2.09 -4.81
C ALA A 238 -29.84 1.86 -3.89
N SER A 239 -31.03 1.69 -4.47
CA SER A 239 -32.26 1.41 -3.73
C SER A 239 -32.19 0.07 -2.98
N PHE A 240 -31.71 -0.99 -3.64
CA PHE A 240 -31.51 -2.30 -3.01
C PHE A 240 -30.49 -2.20 -1.85
N THR A 241 -29.37 -1.53 -2.08
CA THR A 241 -28.35 -1.34 -1.05
C THR A 241 -28.94 -0.63 0.18
N LYS A 242 -29.61 0.50 -0.03
CA LYS A 242 -30.17 1.34 1.04
C LYS A 242 -31.30 0.68 1.81
N ASN A 243 -32.27 0.11 1.08
CA ASN A 243 -33.57 -0.27 1.66
C ASN A 243 -33.63 -1.76 2.04
N ASN A 244 -32.71 -2.58 1.57
CA ASN A 244 -32.72 -4.02 1.78
C ASN A 244 -31.40 -4.56 2.33
N LEU A 245 -30.27 -4.34 1.64
CA LEU A 245 -28.99 -4.98 2.00
C LEU A 245 -28.44 -4.43 3.33
N LEU A 246 -28.24 -3.12 3.46
CA LEU A 246 -27.73 -2.51 4.71
C LEU A 246 -28.64 -2.80 5.90
N PRO A 247 -30.00 -2.65 5.82
CA PRO A 247 -30.88 -3.06 6.91
C PRO A 247 -30.81 -4.53 7.29
N ALA A 248 -30.61 -5.45 6.32
CA ALA A 248 -30.44 -6.86 6.61
C ALA A 248 -29.16 -7.16 7.38
N LEU A 249 -28.04 -6.50 7.02
CA LEU A 249 -26.79 -6.60 7.76
C LEU A 249 -26.93 -6.08 9.20
N HIS A 250 -27.57 -4.92 9.39
CA HIS A 250 -27.84 -4.37 10.72
C HIS A 250 -28.69 -5.30 11.57
N THR A 251 -29.77 -5.82 11.00
CA THR A 251 -30.68 -6.76 11.70
C THR A 251 -29.95 -8.04 12.11
N ALA A 252 -29.05 -8.51 11.26
CA ALA A 252 -28.24 -9.71 11.54
C ALA A 252 -27.02 -9.44 12.47
N GLY A 253 -26.76 -8.18 12.87
CA GLY A 253 -25.63 -7.81 13.71
C GLY A 253 -24.27 -7.99 13.00
N LEU A 254 -24.23 -7.89 11.68
CA LEU A 254 -23.04 -8.10 10.86
C LEU A 254 -22.30 -6.79 10.62
N SER A 255 -20.97 -6.81 10.79
CA SER A 255 -20.10 -5.63 10.58
C SER A 255 -19.42 -5.59 9.20
N THR A 256 -19.71 -6.57 8.36
CA THR A 256 -19.21 -6.67 6.97
C THR A 256 -19.47 -5.39 6.20
N LYS A 257 -18.48 -4.92 5.43
CA LYS A 257 -18.56 -3.68 4.66
C LYS A 257 -19.07 -3.93 3.25
N VAL A 258 -19.98 -3.09 2.79
CA VAL A 258 -20.51 -3.10 1.42
C VAL A 258 -19.68 -2.15 0.57
N LEU A 259 -19.10 -2.66 -0.52
CA LEU A 259 -18.44 -1.87 -1.55
C LEU A 259 -19.42 -1.65 -2.72
N ALA A 260 -19.53 -0.42 -3.18
CA ALA A 260 -20.39 -0.06 -4.30
C ALA A 260 -19.68 -0.26 -5.64
N LEU A 261 -20.41 -0.38 -6.71
CA LEU A 261 -20.01 -0.55 -8.11
C LEU A 261 -19.54 -1.96 -8.44
N ASP A 262 -18.28 -2.31 -8.10
CA ASP A 262 -17.60 -3.55 -8.50
C ASP A 262 -17.56 -3.71 -10.04
N TRP A 263 -17.12 -2.63 -10.72
CA TRP A 263 -17.02 -2.55 -12.18
C TRP A 263 -16.03 -1.44 -12.61
N ASN A 264 -16.00 -1.14 -13.95
CA ASN A 264 -15.05 -0.25 -14.61
C ASN A 264 -15.21 1.24 -14.24
N TRP A 265 -14.15 2.02 -14.43
CA TRP A 265 -14.13 3.46 -14.14
C TRP A 265 -15.15 4.25 -14.96
N ASP A 266 -15.37 3.88 -16.24
CA ASP A 266 -16.36 4.50 -17.13
C ASP A 266 -17.83 4.20 -16.74
N GLN A 267 -18.05 3.29 -15.79
CA GLN A 267 -19.38 2.96 -15.28
C GLN A 267 -19.78 3.80 -14.04
N TYR A 268 -18.92 4.70 -13.61
CA TYR A 268 -19.12 5.49 -12.40
C TYR A 268 -20.45 6.26 -12.42
N ASP A 269 -20.72 7.06 -13.46
CA ASP A 269 -21.89 7.93 -13.52
C ASP A 269 -23.19 7.13 -13.56
N ALA A 270 -23.18 5.99 -14.27
CA ALA A 270 -24.36 5.17 -14.46
C ALA A 270 -24.72 4.32 -13.22
N PHE A 271 -23.71 3.80 -12.51
CA PHE A 271 -23.93 2.80 -11.46
C PHE A 271 -23.48 3.22 -10.07
N ALA A 272 -22.39 3.96 -9.94
CA ALA A 272 -21.81 4.33 -8.65
C ALA A 272 -22.36 5.65 -8.10
N ALA A 273 -22.53 6.66 -8.96
CA ALA A 273 -22.97 7.98 -8.53
C ALA A 273 -24.31 7.94 -7.79
N PRO A 274 -25.33 7.17 -8.22
CA PRO A 274 -26.59 7.07 -7.46
C PRO A 274 -26.42 6.56 -6.01
N THR A 275 -25.46 5.69 -5.78
CA THR A 275 -25.12 5.18 -4.44
C THR A 275 -24.34 6.21 -3.64
N LEU A 276 -23.33 6.85 -4.24
CA LEU A 276 -22.46 7.80 -3.56
C LEU A 276 -23.13 9.15 -3.30
N ASP A 277 -24.05 9.59 -4.14
CA ASP A 277 -24.80 10.83 -3.94
C ASP A 277 -25.80 10.71 -2.76
N ASP A 278 -26.22 9.49 -2.42
CA ASP A 278 -27.08 9.25 -1.24
C ASP A 278 -26.24 9.25 0.06
N ALA A 279 -26.40 10.32 0.83
CA ALA A 279 -25.69 10.48 2.10
C ALA A 279 -26.06 9.41 3.14
N ALA A 280 -27.26 8.82 3.06
CA ALA A 280 -27.68 7.78 3.99
C ALA A 280 -26.90 6.47 3.74
N ILE A 281 -26.59 6.15 2.47
CA ILE A 281 -25.72 5.03 2.14
C ILE A 281 -24.28 5.36 2.52
N ARG A 282 -23.76 6.50 2.04
CA ARG A 282 -22.35 6.88 2.21
C ARG A 282 -21.91 6.98 3.67
N ASN A 283 -22.82 7.35 4.58
CA ASN A 283 -22.57 7.48 6.00
C ASN A 283 -23.00 6.26 6.82
N ASP A 284 -23.49 5.21 6.18
CA ASP A 284 -23.85 3.97 6.88
C ASP A 284 -22.60 3.29 7.44
N PRO A 285 -22.63 2.80 8.69
CA PRO A 285 -21.48 2.13 9.29
C PRO A 285 -21.02 0.88 8.53
N ASN A 286 -21.90 0.24 7.75
CA ASN A 286 -21.53 -0.90 6.91
C ASN A 286 -21.15 -0.51 5.47
N PHE A 287 -21.17 0.78 5.10
CA PHE A 287 -20.63 1.21 3.81
C PHE A 287 -19.09 1.24 3.89
N GLY A 288 -18.41 0.54 2.97
CA GLY A 288 -16.95 0.37 2.97
C GLY A 288 -16.20 1.24 1.97
N GLY A 289 -16.85 1.63 0.87
CA GLY A 289 -16.22 2.37 -0.23
C GLY A 289 -16.65 1.91 -1.61
N MET A 290 -15.75 2.10 -2.57
CA MET A 290 -15.93 1.78 -3.99
C MET A 290 -15.05 0.61 -4.41
N ALA A 291 -15.61 -0.32 -5.19
CA ALA A 291 -14.89 -1.40 -5.85
C ALA A 291 -14.75 -1.09 -7.34
N TRP A 292 -13.52 -1.18 -7.86
CA TRP A 292 -13.17 -0.83 -9.22
C TRP A 292 -12.59 -2.02 -9.98
N HIS A 293 -12.91 -2.08 -11.29
CA HIS A 293 -12.25 -2.95 -12.27
C HIS A 293 -11.54 -2.11 -13.31
N GLY A 294 -10.38 -2.58 -13.77
CA GLY A 294 -9.50 -1.80 -14.63
C GLY A 294 -9.65 -2.06 -16.13
N TYR A 295 -10.83 -2.50 -16.61
CA TYR A 295 -11.00 -2.88 -18.00
C TYR A 295 -11.51 -1.76 -18.91
N GLY A 296 -12.11 -0.71 -18.35
CA GLY A 296 -12.68 0.39 -19.12
C GLY A 296 -12.62 1.73 -18.40
N GLY A 297 -12.40 2.81 -19.17
CA GLY A 297 -12.30 4.16 -18.63
C GLY A 297 -10.86 4.56 -18.29
N ASP A 298 -10.73 5.51 -17.35
CA ASP A 298 -9.45 6.07 -16.93
C ASP A 298 -9.34 6.00 -15.39
N VAL A 299 -8.21 5.52 -14.90
CA VAL A 299 -7.90 5.41 -13.47
C VAL A 299 -7.99 6.74 -12.71
N ALA A 300 -7.84 7.86 -13.39
CA ALA A 300 -8.03 9.20 -12.81
C ALA A 300 -9.44 9.41 -12.21
N GLN A 301 -10.43 8.58 -12.61
CA GLN A 301 -11.76 8.58 -12.01
C GLN A 301 -11.73 8.28 -10.50
N GLN A 302 -10.81 7.43 -10.04
CA GLN A 302 -10.62 7.17 -8.60
C GLN A 302 -10.22 8.45 -7.85
N THR A 303 -9.28 9.23 -8.43
CA THR A 303 -8.87 10.54 -7.87
C THR A 303 -10.02 11.54 -7.92
N ALA A 304 -10.82 11.56 -8.99
CA ALA A 304 -11.99 12.45 -9.08
C ALA A 304 -13.03 12.14 -8.00
N VAL A 305 -13.29 10.85 -7.75
CA VAL A 305 -14.20 10.40 -6.68
C VAL A 305 -13.64 10.73 -5.30
N HIS A 306 -12.36 10.49 -5.06
CA HIS A 306 -11.70 10.88 -3.81
C HIS A 306 -11.80 12.38 -3.53
N ASN A 307 -11.55 13.22 -4.53
CA ASN A 307 -11.65 14.69 -4.39
C ASN A 307 -13.08 15.14 -4.06
N ARG A 308 -14.10 14.46 -4.59
CA ARG A 308 -15.52 14.73 -4.30
C ARG A 308 -15.95 14.16 -2.94
N TYR A 309 -15.43 12.99 -2.57
CA TYR A 309 -15.78 12.26 -1.35
C TYR A 309 -14.52 11.76 -0.63
N PRO A 310 -13.77 12.62 0.08
CA PRO A 310 -12.44 12.27 0.62
C PRO A 310 -12.42 11.11 1.64
N THR A 311 -13.56 10.78 2.22
CA THR A 311 -13.71 9.67 3.19
C THR A 311 -14.06 8.34 2.53
N VAL A 312 -14.44 8.33 1.25
CA VAL A 312 -14.79 7.12 0.51
C VAL A 312 -13.50 6.44 0.06
N LYS A 313 -13.33 5.20 0.49
CA LYS A 313 -12.19 4.36 0.12
C LYS A 313 -12.34 3.82 -1.31
N ALA A 314 -11.23 3.64 -2.01
CA ALA A 314 -11.16 3.02 -3.33
C ALA A 314 -10.48 1.64 -3.22
N PHE A 315 -11.12 0.61 -3.73
CA PHE A 315 -10.61 -0.76 -3.80
C PHE A 315 -10.53 -1.18 -5.26
N ASP A 316 -9.36 -1.60 -5.72
CA ASP A 316 -9.20 -2.24 -7.02
C ASP A 316 -9.42 -3.73 -6.81
N THR A 317 -10.61 -4.21 -7.21
CA THR A 317 -11.15 -5.52 -6.81
C THR A 317 -11.05 -6.57 -7.90
N GLU A 318 -10.78 -6.17 -9.15
CA GLU A 318 -10.55 -7.11 -10.22
C GLU A 318 -9.69 -6.54 -11.35
N HIS A 319 -8.68 -7.32 -11.77
CA HIS A 319 -7.96 -7.18 -13.03
C HIS A 319 -7.44 -8.53 -13.52
N SER A 320 -7.82 -8.95 -14.71
CA SER A 320 -7.37 -10.23 -15.29
C SER A 320 -5.97 -10.13 -15.88
N GLY A 321 -5.17 -11.19 -15.74
CA GLY A 321 -4.13 -11.53 -16.69
C GLY A 321 -4.72 -12.32 -17.86
N GLY A 322 -4.01 -12.40 -18.98
CA GLY A 322 -4.51 -13.20 -20.10
C GLY A 322 -3.64 -13.15 -21.36
N THR A 323 -3.91 -14.06 -22.26
CA THR A 323 -3.10 -14.22 -23.49
C THR A 323 -3.25 -13.07 -24.49
N TRP A 324 -4.28 -12.24 -24.36
CA TRP A 324 -4.51 -11.04 -25.17
C TRP A 324 -3.63 -9.85 -24.74
N ILE A 325 -3.04 -9.88 -23.56
CA ILE A 325 -2.20 -8.79 -23.06
C ILE A 325 -0.85 -8.84 -23.78
N ALA A 326 -0.46 -7.72 -24.39
CA ALA A 326 0.76 -7.64 -25.20
C ALA A 326 2.03 -7.88 -24.38
N ASN A 327 2.10 -7.36 -23.15
CA ASN A 327 3.18 -7.61 -22.19
C ASN A 327 2.61 -7.68 -20.79
N GLN A 328 2.56 -8.88 -20.22
CA GLN A 328 1.91 -9.12 -18.93
C GLN A 328 2.62 -8.45 -17.75
N GLN A 329 3.96 -8.52 -17.72
CA GLN A 329 4.73 -7.88 -16.65
C GLN A 329 4.53 -6.35 -16.64
N LYS A 330 4.55 -5.74 -17.82
CA LYS A 330 4.30 -4.30 -17.97
C LYS A 330 2.90 -3.93 -17.49
N GLU A 331 1.89 -4.64 -17.99
CA GLU A 331 0.49 -4.41 -17.63
C GLU A 331 0.27 -4.46 -16.12
N ASP A 332 0.75 -5.52 -15.48
CA ASP A 332 0.61 -5.70 -14.03
C ASP A 332 1.28 -4.57 -13.25
N MET A 333 2.50 -4.19 -13.65
CA MET A 333 3.24 -3.15 -12.91
C MET A 333 2.63 -1.77 -13.10
N HIS A 334 2.09 -1.45 -14.29
CA HIS A 334 1.32 -0.22 -14.50
C HIS A 334 0.07 -0.21 -13.65
N ASN A 335 -0.72 -1.28 -13.67
CA ASN A 335 -1.94 -1.39 -12.87
C ASN A 335 -1.65 -1.21 -11.37
N LEU A 336 -0.68 -1.95 -10.83
CA LEU A 336 -0.26 -1.84 -9.44
C LEU A 336 0.10 -0.40 -9.06
N ILE A 337 0.92 0.26 -9.90
CA ILE A 337 1.42 1.61 -9.64
C ILE A 337 0.32 2.64 -9.83
N ASP A 338 -0.40 2.60 -10.94
CA ASP A 338 -1.37 3.63 -11.31
C ASP A 338 -2.61 3.59 -10.42
N TYR A 339 -3.13 2.38 -10.11
CA TYR A 339 -4.26 2.23 -9.19
C TYR A 339 -3.93 2.78 -7.81
N THR A 340 -2.79 2.38 -7.26
CA THR A 340 -2.39 2.82 -5.92
C THR A 340 -1.99 4.29 -5.89
N ARG A 341 -1.44 4.86 -6.96
CA ARG A 341 -1.22 6.32 -7.06
C ARG A 341 -2.53 7.10 -7.15
N ASN A 342 -3.59 6.50 -7.66
CA ASN A 342 -4.94 7.06 -7.73
C ASN A 342 -5.85 6.60 -6.58
N TRP A 343 -5.32 6.50 -5.36
CA TRP A 343 -6.04 6.21 -4.12
C TRP A 343 -6.49 4.77 -3.93
N GLY A 344 -6.18 3.83 -4.82
CA GLY A 344 -6.43 2.41 -4.64
C GLY A 344 -5.80 1.90 -3.34
N GLN A 345 -6.61 1.22 -2.52
CA GLN A 345 -6.21 0.62 -1.25
C GLN A 345 -5.99 -0.88 -1.36
N SER A 346 -6.37 -1.45 -2.48
CA SER A 346 -6.17 -2.86 -2.82
C SER A 346 -5.74 -3.01 -4.27
N TRP A 347 -5.28 -4.21 -4.61
CA TRP A 347 -5.07 -4.67 -5.99
C TRP A 347 -5.32 -6.17 -6.05
N VAL A 348 -6.40 -6.58 -6.75
CA VAL A 348 -6.86 -7.97 -6.79
C VAL A 348 -6.88 -8.47 -8.22
N LYS A 349 -6.22 -9.59 -8.44
CA LYS A 349 -6.16 -10.26 -9.74
C LYS A 349 -7.30 -11.29 -9.92
N TRP A 350 -7.76 -11.46 -11.12
CA TRP A 350 -8.61 -12.53 -11.58
C TRP A 350 -7.77 -13.51 -12.40
N SER A 351 -7.30 -14.69 -11.88
CA SER A 351 -7.60 -15.32 -10.61
C SER A 351 -6.33 -15.91 -9.93
N LEU A 352 -6.50 -16.64 -8.81
CA LEU A 352 -5.40 -17.35 -8.13
C LEU A 352 -4.80 -18.45 -8.97
N ALA A 353 -5.62 -19.34 -9.55
CA ALA A 353 -5.15 -20.49 -10.32
C ALA A 353 -6.11 -20.86 -11.45
N VAL A 354 -5.51 -21.29 -12.55
CA VAL A 354 -6.16 -21.99 -13.66
C VAL A 354 -5.29 -23.20 -14.07
N ASP A 355 -5.82 -24.10 -14.91
CA ASP A 355 -5.03 -25.17 -15.48
C ASP A 355 -4.22 -24.70 -16.71
N GLN A 356 -3.46 -25.62 -17.32
CA GLN A 356 -2.66 -25.35 -18.53
C GLN A 356 -3.50 -24.95 -19.76
N ASN A 357 -4.82 -25.14 -19.73
CA ASN A 357 -5.76 -24.74 -20.76
C ASN A 357 -6.56 -23.47 -20.38
N MET A 358 -6.15 -22.78 -19.30
CA MET A 358 -6.81 -21.60 -18.74
C MET A 358 -8.22 -21.89 -18.21
N GLY A 359 -8.46 -23.10 -17.76
CA GLY A 359 -9.74 -23.58 -17.25
C GLY A 359 -9.62 -24.32 -15.91
N PRO A 360 -10.68 -25.10 -15.56
CA PRO A 360 -12.01 -25.09 -16.17
C PRO A 360 -12.69 -23.73 -16.10
N HIS A 361 -13.49 -23.42 -17.11
CA HIS A 361 -14.29 -22.18 -17.16
C HIS A 361 -15.70 -22.48 -17.63
N ASN A 362 -16.63 -21.61 -17.24
CA ASN A 362 -18.07 -21.77 -17.47
C ASN A 362 -18.58 -20.59 -18.32
N GLY A 363 -18.26 -20.64 -19.62
CA GLY A 363 -18.76 -19.71 -20.62
C GLY A 363 -18.20 -18.30 -20.63
N GLY A 364 -17.25 -17.97 -19.74
CA GLY A 364 -16.64 -16.64 -19.65
C GLY A 364 -15.22 -16.60 -20.24
N CYS A 365 -14.27 -16.08 -19.47
CA CYS A 365 -12.91 -15.87 -19.92
C CYS A 365 -12.14 -17.17 -20.18
N GLY A 366 -12.14 -17.65 -21.40
CA GLY A 366 -11.37 -18.84 -21.84
C GLY A 366 -9.88 -18.59 -22.11
N THR A 367 -9.38 -17.38 -21.84
CA THR A 367 -8.00 -16.97 -22.09
C THR A 367 -7.37 -16.25 -20.89
N CYS A 368 -8.07 -16.17 -19.76
CA CYS A 368 -7.57 -15.62 -18.52
C CYS A 368 -6.50 -16.52 -17.92
N THR A 369 -5.44 -15.92 -17.42
CA THR A 369 -4.36 -16.58 -16.69
C THR A 369 -4.54 -16.42 -15.18
N GLY A 370 -3.76 -17.14 -14.38
CA GLY A 370 -3.76 -17.03 -12.94
C GLY A 370 -2.37 -16.73 -12.40
N LEU A 371 -2.30 -16.43 -11.11
CA LEU A 371 -1.00 -16.30 -10.42
C LEU A 371 -0.20 -17.61 -10.52
N VAL A 372 -0.89 -18.75 -10.55
CA VAL A 372 -0.28 -20.05 -10.78
C VAL A 372 -1.04 -20.84 -11.85
N THR A 373 -0.32 -21.68 -12.59
CA THR A 373 -0.90 -22.71 -13.47
C THR A 373 -0.74 -24.07 -12.82
N VAL A 374 -1.86 -24.75 -12.57
CA VAL A 374 -1.88 -26.12 -12.04
C VAL A 374 -2.00 -27.10 -13.20
N HIS A 375 -0.99 -27.93 -13.43
CA HIS A 375 -1.04 -28.95 -14.47
C HIS A 375 -1.97 -30.09 -14.07
N ASN A 376 -3.05 -30.27 -14.85
CA ASN A 376 -4.08 -31.25 -14.59
C ASN A 376 -4.40 -32.07 -15.84
N GLY A 377 -4.13 -33.38 -15.82
CA GLY A 377 -4.44 -34.29 -16.92
C GLY A 377 -3.48 -34.24 -18.12
N ASP A 378 -2.38 -33.55 -18.00
CA ASP A 378 -1.31 -33.54 -19.02
C ASP A 378 -0.05 -34.28 -18.54
N SER A 379 1.03 -34.25 -19.34
CA SER A 379 2.31 -34.88 -19.01
C SER A 379 3.04 -34.27 -17.81
N ARG A 380 2.59 -33.09 -17.35
CA ARG A 380 3.13 -32.35 -16.21
C ARG A 380 2.20 -32.40 -14.99
N SER A 381 1.15 -33.23 -15.03
CA SER A 381 0.21 -33.38 -13.89
C SER A 381 0.93 -33.50 -12.56
N GLY A 382 0.49 -32.72 -11.57
CA GLY A 382 1.13 -32.62 -10.25
C GLY A 382 2.17 -31.51 -10.13
N GLN A 383 2.50 -30.81 -11.22
CA GLN A 383 3.38 -29.64 -11.21
C GLN A 383 2.56 -28.34 -11.16
N VAL A 384 3.21 -27.29 -10.69
CA VAL A 384 2.65 -25.94 -10.63
C VAL A 384 3.67 -24.95 -11.16
N ASP A 385 3.27 -24.15 -12.14
CA ASP A 385 4.07 -23.04 -12.64
C ASP A 385 3.62 -21.74 -11.93
N TYR A 386 4.58 -20.98 -11.43
CA TYR A 386 4.37 -19.63 -10.93
C TYR A 386 4.55 -18.66 -12.09
N THR A 387 3.47 -17.98 -12.46
CA THR A 387 3.46 -17.08 -13.61
C THR A 387 4.13 -15.74 -13.27
N VAL A 388 4.34 -14.88 -14.26
CA VAL A 388 4.83 -13.52 -14.00
C VAL A 388 3.90 -12.75 -13.06
N GLU A 389 2.59 -13.02 -13.12
CA GLU A 389 1.58 -12.42 -12.26
C GLU A 389 1.79 -12.75 -10.76
N TYR A 390 2.29 -13.93 -10.44
CA TYR A 390 2.70 -14.28 -9.08
C TYR A 390 3.85 -13.37 -8.59
N TYR A 391 4.82 -13.11 -9.44
CA TYR A 391 5.99 -12.31 -9.07
C TYR A 391 5.68 -10.82 -9.02
N THR A 392 4.85 -10.32 -9.94
CA THR A 392 4.39 -8.91 -9.91
C THR A 392 3.52 -8.63 -8.69
N MET A 393 2.62 -9.55 -8.32
CA MET A 393 1.87 -9.51 -7.07
C MET A 393 2.82 -9.48 -5.86
N GLY A 394 3.85 -10.29 -5.88
CA GLY A 394 4.84 -10.36 -4.82
C GLY A 394 5.65 -9.08 -4.62
N HIS A 395 5.83 -8.24 -5.66
CA HIS A 395 6.42 -6.91 -5.50
C HIS A 395 5.61 -5.99 -4.59
N LEU A 396 4.32 -6.23 -4.44
CA LEU A 396 3.45 -5.50 -3.52
C LEU A 396 3.30 -6.26 -2.19
N THR A 397 2.72 -7.44 -2.20
CA THR A 397 2.24 -8.15 -1.00
C THR A 397 3.36 -8.59 -0.05
N LYS A 398 4.54 -8.91 -0.60
CA LYS A 398 5.69 -9.30 0.24
C LYS A 398 6.24 -8.13 1.07
N PHE A 399 6.18 -6.90 0.54
CA PHE A 399 6.90 -5.76 1.08
C PHE A 399 5.99 -4.66 1.64
N VAL A 400 4.73 -4.59 1.23
CA VAL A 400 3.74 -3.63 1.74
C VAL A 400 2.72 -4.38 2.56
N LYS A 401 2.51 -3.93 3.81
CA LYS A 401 1.63 -4.62 4.75
C LYS A 401 0.31 -3.87 4.94
N PRO A 402 -0.81 -4.55 5.21
CA PRO A 402 -2.04 -3.87 5.59
C PRO A 402 -1.80 -2.80 6.65
N GLY A 403 -2.39 -1.62 6.44
CA GLY A 403 -2.14 -0.44 7.27
C GLY A 403 -0.93 0.42 6.87
N ALA A 404 -0.14 0.00 5.87
CA ALA A 404 0.91 0.85 5.29
C ALA A 404 0.29 2.10 4.66
N TYR A 405 0.93 3.25 4.83
CA TYR A 405 0.55 4.47 4.12
C TYR A 405 1.31 4.57 2.80
N ARG A 406 0.58 4.86 1.70
CA ARG A 406 1.27 5.38 0.52
C ARG A 406 1.89 6.72 0.89
N ILE A 407 3.16 6.88 0.54
CA ILE A 407 3.92 8.11 0.78
C ILE A 407 4.32 8.77 -0.54
N ALA A 408 4.70 10.05 -0.49
CA ALA A 408 5.03 10.75 -1.71
C ALA A 408 6.29 10.15 -2.36
N SER A 409 6.22 9.94 -3.67
CA SER A 409 7.36 9.66 -4.54
C SER A 409 7.21 10.42 -5.85
N THR A 410 8.33 10.94 -6.38
CA THR A 410 8.32 11.70 -7.63
C THR A 410 7.83 10.82 -8.78
N ALA A 411 6.85 11.32 -9.54
CA ALA A 411 6.41 10.65 -10.76
C ALA A 411 7.54 10.63 -11.80
N ASN A 412 7.71 9.51 -12.48
CA ASN A 412 8.71 9.35 -13.54
C ASN A 412 8.12 8.44 -14.62
N THR A 413 8.07 8.92 -15.84
CA THR A 413 7.44 8.20 -16.97
C THR A 413 8.30 7.04 -17.48
N SER A 414 9.63 7.14 -17.40
CA SER A 414 10.54 6.07 -17.79
C SER A 414 10.67 4.99 -16.72
N VAL A 415 10.45 5.36 -15.46
CA VAL A 415 10.48 4.46 -14.30
C VAL A 415 9.29 4.78 -13.40
N PRO A 416 8.04 4.42 -13.84
CA PRO A 416 6.88 4.53 -12.98
C PRO A 416 7.13 3.83 -11.65
N ASN A 417 6.64 4.43 -10.56
CA ASN A 417 6.94 3.97 -9.22
C ASN A 417 5.85 4.36 -8.21
N VAL A 418 5.82 3.67 -7.07
CA VAL A 418 5.01 4.02 -5.91
C VAL A 418 5.76 3.68 -4.63
N ALA A 419 5.65 4.53 -3.61
CA ALA A 419 6.34 4.35 -2.34
C ALA A 419 5.35 4.15 -1.18
N TRP A 420 5.75 3.32 -0.23
CA TRP A 420 4.98 2.94 0.94
C TRP A 420 5.80 3.03 2.21
N ARG A 421 5.12 3.34 3.32
CA ARG A 421 5.67 3.25 4.68
C ARG A 421 4.81 2.29 5.50
N ASN A 422 5.40 1.19 5.90
CA ASN A 422 4.76 0.15 6.69
C ASN A 422 4.49 0.60 8.15
N PRO A 423 3.58 -0.09 8.88
CA PRO A 423 3.32 0.20 10.29
C PRO A 423 4.57 0.08 11.18
N ASP A 424 5.51 -0.80 10.85
CA ASP A 424 6.79 -0.97 11.55
C ASP A 424 7.84 0.11 11.20
N GLY A 425 7.47 1.05 10.32
CA GLY A 425 8.34 2.11 9.85
C GLY A 425 9.29 1.74 8.70
N SER A 426 9.31 0.50 8.24
CA SER A 426 10.02 0.12 7.02
C SER A 426 9.38 0.77 5.78
N LYS A 427 10.17 0.98 4.73
CA LYS A 427 9.74 1.57 3.47
C LYS A 427 9.89 0.56 2.34
N ALA A 428 9.01 0.67 1.37
CA ALA A 428 9.08 -0.05 0.10
C ALA A 428 8.85 0.93 -1.05
N LEU A 429 9.77 0.97 -2.01
CA LEU A 429 9.61 1.66 -3.29
C LEU A 429 9.50 0.59 -4.38
N ILE A 430 8.34 0.51 -5.00
CA ILE A 430 8.08 -0.39 -6.13
C ILE A 430 8.26 0.42 -7.41
N ALA A 431 9.02 -0.11 -8.37
CA ALA A 431 9.36 0.58 -9.61
C ALA A 431 9.39 -0.38 -10.79
N TYR A 432 9.12 0.14 -11.97
CA TYR A 432 9.20 -0.60 -13.23
C TYR A 432 10.00 0.21 -14.26
N ASN A 433 10.95 -0.41 -14.94
CA ASN A 433 11.64 0.23 -16.06
C ASN A 433 10.82 0.05 -17.34
N ASP A 434 10.04 1.07 -17.71
CA ASP A 434 9.17 1.05 -18.88
C ASP A 434 9.90 1.37 -20.19
N THR A 435 11.20 1.12 -20.25
CA THR A 435 12.01 1.37 -21.44
C THR A 435 12.71 0.13 -21.96
N GLY A 436 13.07 0.12 -23.23
CA GLY A 436 13.83 -0.94 -23.87
C GLY A 436 15.34 -0.93 -23.55
N SER A 437 15.80 -0.13 -22.60
CA SER A 437 17.21 -0.03 -22.22
C SER A 437 17.37 0.04 -20.70
N ALA A 438 18.55 -0.32 -20.21
CA ALA A 438 18.85 -0.18 -18.79
C ALA A 438 18.78 1.29 -18.37
N GLN A 439 18.10 1.56 -17.23
CA GLN A 439 17.88 2.91 -16.70
C GLN A 439 18.62 3.10 -15.37
N PRO A 440 19.53 4.07 -15.28
CA PRO A 440 20.09 4.48 -14.01
C PRO A 440 19.01 5.25 -13.21
N VAL A 441 18.64 4.71 -12.07
CA VAL A 441 17.67 5.32 -11.15
C VAL A 441 18.40 5.78 -9.91
N ARG A 442 18.24 7.03 -9.54
CA ARG A 442 18.67 7.55 -8.24
C ARG A 442 17.45 7.79 -7.37
N VAL A 443 17.49 7.28 -6.15
CA VAL A 443 16.42 7.47 -5.16
C VAL A 443 16.96 8.37 -4.05
N ASN A 444 16.32 9.52 -3.87
CA ASN A 444 16.61 10.46 -2.79
C ASN A 444 15.63 10.24 -1.63
N TRP A 445 16.13 10.20 -0.40
CA TRP A 445 15.35 10.08 0.83
C TRP A 445 15.98 10.92 1.94
N GLY A 446 15.39 12.07 2.25
CA GLY A 446 16.04 13.09 3.06
C GLY A 446 17.32 13.60 2.39
N ASN A 447 18.40 13.69 3.15
CA ASN A 447 19.70 14.15 2.65
C ASN A 447 20.61 12.99 2.20
N GLN A 448 20.04 11.85 1.86
CA GLN A 448 20.78 10.69 1.38
C GLN A 448 20.17 10.13 0.10
N SER A 449 20.95 9.40 -0.66
CA SER A 449 20.49 8.77 -1.88
C SER A 449 21.19 7.45 -2.14
N PHE A 450 20.53 6.59 -2.90
CA PHE A 450 21.17 5.44 -3.54
C PHE A 450 20.96 5.49 -5.05
N ALA A 451 21.81 4.78 -5.78
CA ALA A 451 21.66 4.60 -7.20
C ALA A 451 21.60 3.11 -7.54
N TYR A 452 20.76 2.77 -8.51
CA TYR A 452 20.64 1.41 -9.04
C TYR A 452 20.36 1.47 -10.54
N THR A 453 20.97 0.58 -11.32
CA THR A 453 20.67 0.48 -12.75
C THR A 453 19.66 -0.64 -12.97
N LEU A 454 18.42 -0.25 -13.28
CA LEU A 454 17.33 -1.18 -13.59
C LEU A 454 17.51 -1.73 -15.01
N PRO A 455 17.56 -3.05 -15.22
CA PRO A 455 17.53 -3.64 -16.55
C PRO A 455 16.29 -3.21 -17.34
N ALA A 456 16.34 -3.27 -18.66
CA ALA A 456 15.20 -3.01 -19.53
C ALA A 456 14.00 -3.90 -19.14
N GLY A 457 12.80 -3.34 -19.02
CA GLY A 457 11.58 -4.05 -18.67
C GLY A 457 11.57 -4.71 -17.28
N ALA A 458 12.50 -4.36 -16.39
CA ALA A 458 12.58 -4.96 -15.06
C ALA A 458 11.61 -4.33 -14.08
N SER A 459 10.95 -5.17 -13.28
CA SER A 459 10.26 -4.76 -12.04
C SER A 459 11.24 -4.82 -10.86
N ALA A 460 11.17 -3.84 -9.96
CA ALA A 460 12.02 -3.80 -8.78
C ALA A 460 11.23 -3.37 -7.54
N THR A 461 11.62 -3.92 -6.39
CA THR A 461 11.24 -3.38 -5.08
C THR A 461 12.50 -3.11 -4.29
N PHE A 462 12.60 -1.88 -3.78
CA PHE A 462 13.65 -1.44 -2.87
C PHE A 462 13.04 -1.30 -1.48
N THR A 463 13.66 -1.94 -0.47
CA THR A 463 13.19 -1.83 0.91
C THR A 463 14.30 -1.34 1.84
N TRP A 464 13.94 -0.51 2.79
CA TRP A 464 14.87 0.00 3.80
C TRP A 464 14.15 0.32 5.11
N THR A 465 14.91 0.47 6.17
CA THR A 465 14.44 0.83 7.52
C THR A 465 14.98 2.20 7.93
N GLY A 466 14.79 2.57 9.17
CA GLY A 466 15.34 3.80 9.75
C GLY A 466 14.46 5.02 9.52
N THR A 467 14.97 6.17 9.84
CA THR A 467 14.37 7.49 9.58
C THR A 467 15.05 8.12 8.37
N PRO A 468 14.35 9.02 7.61
CA PRO A 468 15.02 9.72 6.53
C PRO A 468 16.28 10.31 7.11
N GLY A 469 17.41 9.85 6.60
CA GLY A 469 18.66 10.37 7.09
C GLY A 469 18.61 11.88 6.90
N ASN A 470 18.61 12.56 7.97
CA ASN A 470 19.43 13.73 7.97
C ASN A 470 20.79 13.19 7.60
N GLY A 471 21.12 13.27 6.33
CA GLY A 471 22.27 12.56 5.78
C GLY A 471 23.37 12.56 6.78
N GLY A 472 23.82 11.39 7.21
CA GLY A 472 24.86 11.25 8.20
C GLY A 472 26.16 11.90 7.73
N GLY A 473 26.20 13.14 7.83
CA GLY A 473 27.08 14.15 7.40
C GLY A 473 26.38 15.50 7.50
N GLY A 474 25.71 15.75 8.61
CA GLY A 474 25.52 17.13 9.02
C GLY A 474 26.92 17.73 9.00
N SER A 475 27.13 18.81 8.26
CA SER A 475 28.44 19.41 8.28
C SER A 475 28.76 19.73 9.74
N THR A 476 29.86 19.22 10.21
CA THR A 476 30.36 19.57 11.55
C THR A 476 31.21 20.80 11.39
N GLY A 477 30.92 21.82 12.16
CA GLY A 477 31.68 23.05 12.14
C GLY A 477 31.28 23.98 13.28
N ALA A 478 31.88 25.12 13.35
CA ALA A 478 31.52 26.13 14.34
C ALA A 478 30.20 26.81 13.96
N ILE A 479 29.36 27.10 14.93
CA ILE A 479 28.33 28.14 14.82
C ILE A 479 29.01 29.45 15.17
N THR A 480 29.23 30.32 14.18
CA THR A 480 29.90 31.61 14.39
C THR A 480 28.89 32.74 14.35
N GLY A 481 29.10 33.74 15.21
CA GLY A 481 28.16 34.86 15.33
C GLY A 481 28.79 36.13 15.82
N PHE A 482 28.08 36.81 16.70
CA PHE A 482 28.40 38.16 17.15
C PHE A 482 29.87 38.32 17.61
N GLY A 483 30.52 39.36 17.08
CA GLY A 483 31.92 39.66 17.38
C GLY A 483 32.93 38.64 16.81
N GLY A 484 32.51 37.82 15.81
CA GLY A 484 33.38 36.75 15.26
C GLY A 484 33.61 35.59 16.22
N LYS A 485 32.79 35.47 17.27
CA LYS A 485 32.90 34.42 18.28
C LYS A 485 32.14 33.19 17.86
N CYS A 486 32.46 32.05 18.52
CA CYS A 486 31.77 30.78 18.32
C CYS A 486 30.78 30.49 19.45
N ALA A 487 29.64 29.83 19.11
CA ALA A 487 28.81 29.20 20.11
C ALA A 487 29.59 28.02 20.73
N ASP A 488 29.73 28.09 22.04
CA ASP A 488 30.65 27.24 22.81
C ASP A 488 29.89 26.58 23.97
N VAL A 489 30.13 25.31 24.18
CA VAL A 489 29.64 24.60 25.37
C VAL A 489 30.59 24.89 26.54
N ALA A 490 30.09 25.61 27.54
CA ALA A 490 30.91 26.10 28.65
C ALA A 490 31.77 25.00 29.30
N ALA A 491 33.07 25.27 29.44
CA ALA A 491 34.05 24.35 29.98
C ALA A 491 34.15 22.99 29.26
N GLY A 492 33.59 22.85 28.07
CA GLY A 492 33.54 21.57 27.34
C GLY A 492 32.77 20.46 28.06
N SER A 493 31.85 20.84 28.96
CA SER A 493 31.10 19.89 29.79
C SER A 493 29.92 19.29 29.01
N SER A 494 29.84 17.95 28.95
CA SER A 494 28.72 17.23 28.35
C SER A 494 27.53 17.00 29.32
N ALA A 495 27.52 17.61 30.50
CA ALA A 495 26.42 17.49 31.44
C ALA A 495 25.14 18.21 30.93
N ASN A 496 23.95 17.63 31.20
CA ASN A 496 22.70 18.29 30.91
C ASN A 496 22.57 19.62 31.65
N GLY A 497 22.07 20.65 30.96
CA GLY A 497 21.97 21.99 31.49
C GLY A 497 23.23 22.84 31.36
N THR A 498 24.32 22.30 30.76
CA THR A 498 25.55 23.08 30.52
C THR A 498 25.25 24.28 29.63
N ALA A 499 25.75 25.42 30.03
CA ALA A 499 25.57 26.69 29.33
C ALA A 499 26.10 26.64 27.89
N VAL A 500 25.36 27.16 26.94
CA VAL A 500 25.88 27.54 25.62
C VAL A 500 26.12 29.05 25.64
N GLN A 501 27.31 29.46 25.24
CA GLN A 501 27.83 30.81 25.38
C GLN A 501 28.59 31.26 24.13
N LEU A 502 28.96 32.52 24.01
CA LEU A 502 29.98 33.00 23.08
C LEU A 502 31.37 32.80 23.68
N TYR A 503 32.30 32.33 22.86
CA TYR A 503 33.69 32.22 23.22
C TYR A 503 34.60 32.40 22.00
N ASP A 504 35.86 32.75 22.21
CA ASP A 504 36.84 32.79 21.11
C ASP A 504 36.84 31.44 20.36
N CYS A 505 36.76 31.52 19.03
CA CYS A 505 36.83 30.33 18.21
C CYS A 505 38.19 29.63 18.34
N ASN A 506 38.23 28.47 18.95
CA ASN A 506 39.45 27.71 19.25
C ASN A 506 39.47 26.30 18.65
N GLY A 507 38.40 25.91 17.89
CA GLY A 507 38.30 24.64 17.21
C GLY A 507 38.14 23.42 18.13
N SER A 508 37.90 23.63 19.42
CA SER A 508 37.68 22.53 20.38
C SER A 508 36.37 21.78 20.10
N ALA A 509 36.22 20.58 20.65
CA ALA A 509 35.01 19.79 20.54
C ALA A 509 33.75 20.51 21.10
N ALA A 510 33.92 21.45 22.03
CA ALA A 510 32.89 22.29 22.59
C ALA A 510 32.25 23.27 21.58
N GLN A 511 32.94 23.51 20.47
CA GLN A 511 32.55 24.42 19.41
C GLN A 511 32.22 23.71 18.09
N GLN A 512 32.36 22.38 18.07
CA GLN A 512 32.06 21.57 16.88
C GLN A 512 30.59 21.11 16.94
N TRP A 513 29.76 21.79 16.18
CA TRP A 513 28.34 21.52 16.09
C TRP A 513 28.01 20.75 14.80
N THR A 514 27.38 19.60 14.95
CA THR A 514 26.89 18.82 13.82
C THR A 514 25.43 19.22 13.59
N ALA A 515 25.15 19.83 12.46
CA ALA A 515 23.79 20.16 12.04
C ALA A 515 23.09 18.89 11.52
N SER A 516 21.87 18.61 11.99
CA SER A 516 21.12 17.41 11.59
C SER A 516 19.63 17.58 11.92
N ALA A 517 18.73 17.52 10.93
CA ALA A 517 17.26 17.63 11.07
C ALA A 517 16.78 18.83 11.87
N GLY A 518 17.35 19.96 11.62
CA GLY A 518 17.00 21.14 12.41
C GLY A 518 17.49 21.06 13.86
N THR A 519 18.36 20.10 14.21
CA THR A 519 19.09 20.06 15.49
C THR A 519 20.55 20.39 15.29
N TYR A 520 21.19 20.99 16.28
CA TYR A 520 22.63 21.21 16.35
C TYR A 520 23.19 20.45 17.55
N LYS A 521 24.13 19.54 17.29
CA LYS A 521 24.71 18.65 18.32
C LYS A 521 26.18 18.94 18.54
N ALA A 522 26.57 19.09 19.82
CA ALA A 522 27.96 19.12 20.24
C ALA A 522 28.15 18.15 21.42
N LEU A 523 29.33 17.52 21.54
CA LEU A 523 29.64 16.59 22.63
C LEU A 523 28.59 15.48 22.82
N GLY A 524 27.93 15.07 21.73
CA GLY A 524 26.91 14.01 21.74
C GLY A 524 25.51 14.45 22.20
N LYS A 525 25.27 15.74 22.47
CA LYS A 525 24.02 16.30 22.96
C LYS A 525 23.51 17.45 22.09
N CYS A 526 22.24 17.87 22.26
CA CYS A 526 21.58 18.87 21.44
C CYS A 526 21.63 20.28 22.05
N LEU A 527 21.72 21.30 21.17
CA LEU A 527 21.41 22.69 21.51
C LEU A 527 19.93 22.77 21.89
N ASP A 528 19.64 23.15 23.10
CA ASP A 528 18.33 23.04 23.74
C ASP A 528 17.93 24.34 24.45
N LEU A 529 16.64 24.60 24.56
CA LEU A 529 16.10 25.69 25.36
C LEU A 529 15.73 25.21 26.76
N ALA A 530 16.28 25.83 27.77
CA ALA A 530 16.11 25.45 29.17
C ALA A 530 14.63 25.30 29.53
N ALA A 531 14.25 24.14 30.09
CA ALA A 531 12.89 23.78 30.46
C ALA A 531 11.85 23.89 29.32
N GLY A 532 12.30 23.86 28.06
CA GLY A 532 11.39 24.05 26.90
C GLY A 532 10.76 25.44 26.84
N GLY A 533 11.34 26.43 27.49
CA GLY A 533 10.82 27.79 27.57
C GLY A 533 10.75 28.48 26.21
N THR A 534 9.69 29.29 26.01
CA THR A 534 9.45 30.02 24.75
C THR A 534 9.51 31.52 24.91
N ALA A 535 9.70 32.04 26.14
CA ALA A 535 9.74 33.46 26.43
C ALA A 535 11.11 34.09 26.09
N ASN A 536 11.12 35.41 25.84
CA ASN A 536 12.36 36.17 25.72
C ASN A 536 13.24 35.97 26.96
N GLY A 537 14.54 35.74 26.74
CA GLY A 537 15.50 35.50 27.79
C GLY A 537 15.66 34.05 28.22
N THR A 538 14.85 33.10 27.67
CA THR A 538 15.07 31.66 27.87
C THR A 538 16.47 31.27 27.39
N LYS A 539 17.24 30.64 28.26
CA LYS A 539 18.65 30.35 28.01
C LYS A 539 18.85 29.11 27.15
N ALA A 540 19.82 29.20 26.24
CA ALA A 540 20.29 28.05 25.50
C ALA A 540 21.24 27.21 26.37
N GLN A 541 21.10 25.90 26.28
CA GLN A 541 21.87 24.91 27.03
C GLN A 541 22.20 23.70 26.16
N LEU A 542 23.10 22.86 26.66
CA LEU A 542 23.33 21.52 26.15
C LEU A 542 22.44 20.53 26.91
N TYR A 543 21.71 19.67 26.21
CA TYR A 543 20.83 18.68 26.84
C TYR A 543 20.75 17.39 26.01
N ASP A 544 20.35 16.27 26.64
CA ASP A 544 20.12 15.02 25.94
C ASP A 544 19.14 15.25 24.78
N CYS A 545 19.45 14.71 23.59
CA CYS A 545 18.57 14.83 22.44
C CYS A 545 17.29 14.03 22.70
N ASN A 546 16.17 14.72 22.85
CA ASN A 546 14.87 14.15 23.22
C ASN A 546 13.77 14.38 22.18
N GLY A 547 14.13 15.02 21.05
CA GLY A 547 13.21 15.26 19.92
C GLY A 547 12.12 16.31 20.16
N THR A 548 12.19 17.06 21.26
CA THR A 548 11.21 18.13 21.55
C THR A 548 11.46 19.37 20.70
N GLY A 549 10.44 20.24 20.58
CA GLY A 549 10.55 21.50 19.86
C GLY A 549 11.58 22.48 20.47
N ALA A 550 11.99 22.30 21.72
CA ALA A 550 13.07 23.07 22.36
C ALA A 550 14.43 22.87 21.68
N GLN A 551 14.58 21.80 20.91
CA GLN A 551 15.83 21.42 20.23
C GLN A 551 15.77 21.63 18.72
N GLN A 552 14.67 22.23 18.21
CA GLN A 552 14.50 22.50 16.78
C GLN A 552 14.93 23.93 16.46
N TRP A 553 15.74 24.05 15.39
CA TRP A 553 16.32 25.31 14.95
C TRP A 553 16.30 25.40 13.44
N GLN A 554 15.92 26.53 12.89
CA GLN A 554 15.88 26.77 11.46
C GLN A 554 16.65 28.04 11.09
N PRO A 555 17.53 28.00 10.07
CA PRO A 555 18.08 29.22 9.49
C PRO A 555 16.95 30.12 8.99
N GLY A 556 16.95 31.37 9.45
CA GLY A 556 16.00 32.39 9.04
C GLY A 556 16.63 33.43 8.12
N SER A 557 15.82 34.42 7.71
CA SER A 557 16.29 35.51 6.88
C SER A 557 17.36 36.35 7.59
N GLY A 558 18.34 36.88 6.82
CA GLY A 558 19.39 37.74 7.39
C GLY A 558 20.39 37.01 8.29
N GLY A 559 20.50 35.67 8.18
CA GLY A 559 21.46 34.88 8.96
C GLY A 559 20.99 34.58 10.39
N THR A 560 19.73 34.73 10.71
CA THR A 560 19.19 34.38 12.03
C THR A 560 19.05 32.86 12.20
N LEU A 561 19.10 32.38 13.43
CA LEU A 561 18.80 30.99 13.78
C LEU A 561 17.55 30.96 14.67
N VAL A 562 16.43 30.49 14.13
CA VAL A 562 15.10 30.58 14.73
C VAL A 562 14.69 29.27 15.36
N ASN A 563 14.17 29.30 16.59
CA ASN A 563 13.44 28.18 17.18
C ASN A 563 11.98 28.24 16.73
N PRO A 564 11.45 27.29 15.93
CA PRO A 564 10.13 27.40 15.31
C PRO A 564 8.97 27.33 16.30
N VAL A 565 9.15 26.71 17.47
CA VAL A 565 8.10 26.61 18.50
C VAL A 565 7.91 27.93 19.24
N SER A 566 8.99 28.67 19.49
CA SER A 566 8.91 29.98 20.12
C SER A 566 8.73 31.13 19.11
N GLY A 567 9.08 30.92 17.84
CA GLY A 567 9.18 31.97 16.83
C GLY A 567 10.33 32.95 17.07
N ARG A 568 11.25 32.65 17.99
CA ARG A 568 12.33 33.54 18.43
C ARG A 568 13.68 33.13 17.91
N CYS A 569 14.57 34.11 17.81
CA CYS A 569 15.94 33.96 17.32
C CYS A 569 16.92 33.66 18.45
N LEU A 570 17.92 32.81 18.16
CA LEU A 570 19.08 32.64 19.01
C LEU A 570 19.80 34.00 19.12
N ASP A 571 20.13 34.41 20.33
CA ASP A 571 20.52 35.77 20.68
C ASP A 571 21.68 35.76 21.69
N ALA A 572 22.68 36.59 21.48
CA ALA A 572 23.71 36.84 22.45
C ALA A 572 23.24 37.88 23.48
N THR A 573 23.10 37.46 24.72
CA THR A 573 22.52 38.26 25.82
C THR A 573 23.17 39.65 25.95
N GLY A 574 22.32 40.68 25.97
CA GLY A 574 22.75 42.07 26.25
C GLY A 574 23.62 42.68 25.17
N MET A 575 23.61 42.14 23.94
CA MET A 575 24.47 42.57 22.82
C MET A 575 25.94 42.58 23.20
N SER A 576 26.37 41.63 24.04
CA SER A 576 27.75 41.47 24.45
C SER A 576 28.46 40.43 23.61
N SER A 577 29.65 40.74 23.10
CA SER A 577 30.55 39.79 22.44
C SER A 577 31.67 39.26 23.33
N ALA A 578 31.59 39.51 24.64
CA ALA A 578 32.59 39.02 25.59
C ALA A 578 32.56 37.48 25.72
N ASN A 579 33.69 36.86 25.96
CA ASN A 579 33.74 35.43 26.28
C ASN A 579 32.91 35.14 27.53
N GLY A 580 32.11 34.06 27.46
CA GLY A 580 31.16 33.69 28.51
C GLY A 580 29.78 34.32 28.38
N THR A 581 29.53 35.18 27.37
CA THR A 581 28.18 35.71 27.11
C THR A 581 27.23 34.58 26.82
N ARG A 582 26.19 34.42 27.66
CA ARG A 582 25.16 33.38 27.52
C ARG A 582 24.36 33.56 26.25
N LEU A 583 24.06 32.48 25.56
CA LEU A 583 23.06 32.48 24.50
C LEU A 583 21.64 32.26 25.08
N GLN A 584 20.66 32.86 24.43
CA GLN A 584 19.23 32.81 24.80
C GLN A 584 18.39 32.88 23.56
N ILE A 585 17.07 32.84 23.68
CA ILE A 585 16.18 33.28 22.61
C ILE A 585 15.61 34.66 22.93
N TRP A 586 15.38 35.43 21.86
CA TRP A 586 14.75 36.76 21.94
C TRP A 586 13.93 37.04 20.69
N ASP A 587 13.00 38.01 20.73
CA ASP A 587 12.25 38.41 19.54
C ASP A 587 13.21 38.75 18.40
N CYS A 588 12.90 38.23 17.19
CA CYS A 588 13.77 38.40 16.03
C CYS A 588 13.80 39.86 15.57
N ALA A 589 14.86 40.57 15.87
CA ALA A 589 15.11 41.94 15.47
C ALA A 589 16.16 42.06 14.34
N GLY A 590 16.83 40.96 14.00
CA GLY A 590 17.88 40.93 12.95
C GLY A 590 19.16 41.68 13.32
N GLY A 591 19.34 42.05 14.60
CA GLY A 591 20.56 42.67 15.12
C GLY A 591 21.77 41.77 14.96
N ALA A 592 23.00 42.36 15.01
CA ALA A 592 24.25 41.62 14.85
C ALA A 592 24.39 40.47 15.87
N ASN A 593 23.82 40.62 17.07
CA ASN A 593 23.82 39.61 18.14
C ASN A 593 22.85 38.41 17.87
N GLN A 594 22.11 38.44 16.77
CA GLN A 594 21.20 37.37 16.32
C GLN A 594 21.60 36.79 14.97
N GLN A 595 22.72 37.22 14.40
CA GLN A 595 23.24 36.75 13.12
C GLN A 595 24.25 35.63 13.34
N TRP A 596 24.01 34.49 12.71
CA TRP A 596 24.81 33.28 12.88
C TRP A 596 25.15 32.68 11.52
N THR A 597 26.40 32.28 11.36
CA THR A 597 26.80 31.34 10.31
C THR A 597 26.81 29.95 10.95
N VAL A 598 26.01 29.07 10.43
CA VAL A 598 25.83 27.72 10.99
C VAL A 598 26.33 26.68 9.98
N PRO A 599 26.79 25.50 10.47
CA PRO A 599 27.05 24.36 9.60
C PRO A 599 25.81 24.02 8.78
N ALA A 600 25.98 23.65 7.50
CA ALA A 600 24.89 23.22 6.65
C ALA A 600 24.27 21.92 7.19
N GLY A 601 22.93 21.89 7.35
CA GLY A 601 22.18 20.75 7.87
C GLY A 601 21.44 19.99 6.79
#